data_9dbdb3ca98212e0b46020ebacc528d90
#
_entry.id   9dbdb3ca98212e0b46020ebacc528d90
#
_cell.length_a   1.000
_cell.length_b   1.000
_cell.length_c   1.000
_cell.angle_alpha   90.00
_cell.angle_beta   90.00
_cell.angle_gamma   90.00
#
_symmetry.space_group_name_H-M   'P 1'
#
loop_
_entity.id
_entity.type
_entity.pdbx_description
1 polymer ?
#
loop_
_entity_poly.entity_id
_entity_poly.type
_entity_poly.pdbx_seq_one_letter_code
_entity_poly.pdbx_strand_id
1 'polypeptide(L)'
;YKKYLDRSHQWVNMWNPDLESRGFKGFICPKTIDGKWIPIDATYFWGSWKRYFYEADAWTYSFFMPHDIDRLVELCGGKEAFAKKLDYGFRNSLLELANEPSFLATRLFNHVGRMDLTCYWVNYVMENLFGEYSMPGNDDSGAMSSWWLFSAMGFFPNAGQNIYYLNSPIFKEVTIQRPSGNIVVSAPNHTDKTFYIQSVKVNGKECPDGIMNYDDIRNGGRIDY
;
A
#
# COMPACT_ATOMS: atom_id res chain seq x y z
N TYR A 1 -10.71 -14.62 -20.11
CA TYR A 1 -10.18 -14.50 -18.75
C TYR A 1 -8.71 -14.93 -18.69
N LYS A 2 -8.36 -16.21 -18.97
CA LYS A 2 -7.01 -16.79 -18.86
C LYS A 2 -5.92 -15.95 -19.54
N LYS A 3 -6.14 -15.54 -20.81
CA LYS A 3 -5.21 -14.70 -21.58
C LYS A 3 -4.82 -13.41 -20.84
N TYR A 4 -5.77 -12.75 -20.17
CA TYR A 4 -5.50 -11.49 -19.47
C TYR A 4 -4.86 -11.73 -18.10
N LEU A 5 -5.21 -12.83 -17.44
CA LEU A 5 -4.54 -13.27 -16.22
C LEU A 5 -3.06 -13.57 -16.49
N ASP A 6 -2.76 -14.33 -17.55
CA ASP A 6 -1.39 -14.63 -17.95
C ASP A 6 -0.61 -13.33 -18.28
N ARG A 7 -1.28 -12.35 -18.89
CA ARG A 7 -0.69 -11.05 -19.20
C ARG A 7 -0.43 -10.19 -17.96
N SER A 8 -1.26 -10.28 -16.93
CA SER A 8 -1.08 -9.49 -15.72
C SER A 8 0.21 -9.82 -14.98
N HIS A 9 0.72 -11.05 -15.13
CA HIS A 9 2.02 -11.45 -14.55
C HIS A 9 3.24 -11.04 -15.38
N GLN A 10 3.05 -10.41 -16.55
CA GLN A 10 4.18 -10.05 -17.44
C GLN A 10 4.98 -8.85 -16.92
N TRP A 11 4.53 -8.17 -15.88
CA TRP A 11 5.29 -7.09 -15.24
C TRP A 11 6.68 -7.55 -14.77
N VAL A 12 6.85 -8.84 -14.46
CA VAL A 12 8.14 -9.41 -14.05
C VAL A 12 9.21 -9.26 -15.14
N ASN A 13 8.82 -9.09 -16.42
CA ASN A 13 9.74 -8.82 -17.51
C ASN A 13 10.42 -7.45 -17.38
N MET A 14 9.85 -6.56 -16.60
CA MET A 14 10.41 -5.23 -16.28
C MET A 14 11.18 -5.23 -14.96
N TRP A 15 11.19 -6.34 -14.22
CA TRP A 15 11.96 -6.47 -13.00
C TRP A 15 13.42 -6.80 -13.32
N ASN A 16 14.33 -5.87 -13.01
CA ASN A 16 15.76 -6.08 -13.16
C ASN A 16 16.36 -6.53 -11.81
N PRO A 17 16.71 -7.82 -11.65
CA PRO A 17 17.24 -8.35 -10.38
C PRO A 17 18.63 -7.78 -10.04
N ASP A 18 19.35 -7.26 -11.02
CA ASP A 18 20.71 -6.77 -10.86
C ASP A 18 20.79 -5.27 -10.62
N LEU A 19 19.69 -4.53 -10.87
CA LEU A 19 19.66 -3.11 -10.57
C LEU A 19 19.78 -2.91 -9.06
N GLU A 20 20.82 -2.20 -8.66
CA GLU A 20 21.12 -1.95 -7.24
C GLU A 20 20.91 -0.46 -6.90
N SER A 21 20.29 -0.22 -5.75
CA SER A 21 20.12 1.11 -5.18
C SER A 21 20.11 1.04 -3.66
N ARG A 22 20.96 1.87 -3.02
CA ARG A 22 21.03 1.97 -1.55
C ARG A 22 21.27 0.63 -0.84
N GLY A 23 21.99 -0.30 -1.46
CA GLY A 23 22.27 -1.62 -0.92
C GLY A 23 21.15 -2.65 -1.08
N PHE A 24 20.09 -2.31 -1.81
CA PHE A 24 19.02 -3.22 -2.21
C PHE A 24 19.09 -3.54 -3.69
N LYS A 25 18.73 -4.78 -4.06
CA LYS A 25 18.66 -5.24 -5.44
C LYS A 25 17.22 -5.49 -5.87
N GLY A 26 17.03 -5.52 -7.20
CA GLY A 26 15.75 -5.81 -7.83
C GLY A 26 14.81 -4.62 -7.83
N PHE A 27 14.62 -4.03 -9.00
CA PHE A 27 13.72 -2.90 -9.22
C PHE A 27 13.06 -2.99 -10.60
N ILE A 28 11.91 -2.36 -10.75
CA ILE A 28 11.34 -2.08 -12.07
C ILE A 28 12.31 -1.19 -12.83
N CYS A 29 12.65 -1.61 -14.05
CA CYS A 29 13.66 -0.95 -14.87
C CYS A 29 13.19 -0.93 -16.33
N PRO A 30 13.36 0.19 -17.03
CA PRO A 30 12.99 0.30 -18.44
C PRO A 30 13.90 -0.58 -19.31
N LYS A 31 13.33 -1.05 -20.44
CA LYS A 31 14.04 -1.80 -21.47
C LYS A 31 13.93 -1.11 -22.83
N THR A 32 14.94 -1.33 -23.64
CA THR A 32 14.87 -1.06 -25.08
C THR A 32 13.99 -2.09 -25.78
N ILE A 33 13.58 -1.82 -27.01
CA ILE A 33 12.74 -2.74 -27.80
C ILE A 33 13.41 -4.09 -28.09
N ASP A 34 14.76 -4.12 -28.13
CA ASP A 34 15.55 -5.34 -28.26
C ASP A 34 15.83 -6.04 -26.91
N GLY A 35 15.15 -5.60 -25.84
CA GLY A 35 15.14 -6.26 -24.54
C GLY A 35 16.31 -5.94 -23.61
N LYS A 36 17.19 -4.99 -23.97
CA LYS A 36 18.30 -4.59 -23.11
C LYS A 36 17.85 -3.62 -22.04
N TRP A 37 18.40 -3.78 -20.83
CA TRP A 37 18.16 -2.85 -19.75
C TRP A 37 18.71 -1.45 -20.05
N ILE A 38 17.90 -0.44 -19.81
CA ILE A 38 18.34 0.96 -19.89
C ILE A 38 18.92 1.32 -18.51
N PRO A 39 20.19 1.76 -18.43
CA PRO A 39 20.79 2.18 -17.18
C PRO A 39 20.02 3.37 -16.58
N ILE A 40 19.60 3.23 -15.33
CA ILE A 40 18.94 4.29 -14.56
C ILE A 40 19.52 4.39 -13.16
N ASP A 41 19.41 5.56 -12.55
CA ASP A 41 19.47 5.72 -11.11
C ASP A 41 18.05 5.55 -10.54
N ALA A 42 17.86 4.53 -9.71
CA ALA A 42 16.54 4.19 -9.18
C ALA A 42 15.95 5.26 -8.24
N THR A 43 16.78 6.18 -7.75
CA THR A 43 16.38 7.28 -6.86
C THR A 43 16.16 8.61 -7.59
N TYR A 44 16.39 8.65 -8.90
CA TYR A 44 16.37 9.90 -9.63
C TYR A 44 14.99 10.21 -10.20
N PHE A 45 14.12 10.71 -9.35
CA PHE A 45 12.74 11.12 -9.68
C PHE A 45 12.68 12.08 -10.89
N TRP A 46 13.34 13.22 -10.81
CA TRP A 46 13.30 14.26 -11.87
C TRP A 46 13.87 13.81 -13.20
N GLY A 47 14.87 12.93 -13.20
CA GLY A 47 15.47 12.41 -14.42
C GLY A 47 14.68 11.29 -15.08
N SER A 48 13.85 10.59 -14.33
CA SER A 48 13.00 9.50 -14.82
C SER A 48 11.57 9.94 -15.11
N TRP A 49 11.10 10.98 -14.44
CA TRP A 49 9.75 11.50 -14.64
C TRP A 49 9.50 11.91 -16.10
N LYS A 50 8.37 11.49 -16.66
CA LYS A 50 8.00 11.65 -18.07
C LYS A 50 8.92 10.97 -19.08
N ARG A 51 10.03 10.39 -18.67
CA ARG A 51 10.94 9.68 -19.58
C ARG A 51 10.73 8.17 -19.53
N TYR A 52 10.70 7.59 -18.34
CA TYR A 52 10.55 6.16 -18.11
C TYR A 52 9.43 5.83 -17.15
N PHE A 53 9.20 6.67 -16.15
CA PHE A 53 8.16 6.55 -15.14
C PHE A 53 7.29 7.80 -15.19
N TYR A 54 6.00 7.64 -15.00
CA TYR A 54 5.09 8.77 -14.93
C TYR A 54 4.90 9.19 -13.48
N GLU A 55 5.28 10.42 -13.17
CA GLU A 55 5.11 11.05 -11.85
C GLU A 55 5.67 10.25 -10.67
N ALA A 56 6.74 9.48 -10.89
CA ALA A 56 7.43 8.72 -9.86
C ALA A 56 8.81 8.25 -10.38
N ASP A 57 9.40 7.30 -9.67
CA ASP A 57 10.70 6.71 -9.95
C ASP A 57 10.68 5.18 -9.83
N ALA A 58 11.84 4.53 -9.96
CA ALA A 58 11.93 3.09 -9.87
C ALA A 58 11.65 2.56 -8.46
N TRP A 59 11.96 3.32 -7.39
CA TRP A 59 11.62 2.91 -6.03
C TRP A 59 10.12 2.80 -5.87
N THR A 60 9.36 3.83 -6.22
CA THR A 60 7.91 3.87 -6.11
C THR A 60 7.24 2.79 -6.95
N TYR A 61 7.58 2.72 -8.25
CA TYR A 61 6.97 1.74 -9.15
C TYR A 61 7.32 0.29 -8.83
N SER A 62 8.44 0.03 -8.14
CA SER A 62 8.79 -1.33 -7.70
C SER A 62 7.86 -1.88 -6.62
N PHE A 63 7.06 -1.05 -5.98
CA PHE A 63 6.05 -1.45 -5.00
C PHE A 63 4.61 -1.32 -5.50
N PHE A 64 4.41 -0.93 -6.77
CA PHE A 64 3.08 -0.77 -7.36
C PHE A 64 2.64 -1.99 -8.16
N MET A 65 2.46 -3.12 -7.48
CA MET A 65 1.96 -4.39 -8.07
C MET A 65 0.73 -4.88 -7.31
N PRO A 66 -0.40 -4.13 -7.33
CA PRO A 66 -1.56 -4.39 -6.46
C PRO A 66 -2.22 -5.75 -6.68
N HIS A 67 -1.97 -6.39 -7.82
CA HIS A 67 -2.56 -7.66 -8.22
C HIS A 67 -1.63 -8.87 -8.01
N ASP A 68 -0.35 -8.67 -7.65
CA ASP A 68 0.65 -9.74 -7.64
C ASP A 68 1.71 -9.52 -6.54
N ILE A 69 1.24 -9.17 -5.34
CA ILE A 69 2.12 -8.78 -4.22
C ILE A 69 2.95 -9.96 -3.72
N ASP A 70 2.39 -11.17 -3.69
CA ASP A 70 3.14 -12.34 -3.24
C ASP A 70 4.34 -12.61 -4.15
N ARG A 71 4.17 -12.43 -5.46
CA ARG A 71 5.29 -12.55 -6.41
C ARG A 71 6.32 -11.45 -6.21
N LEU A 72 5.89 -10.24 -5.91
CA LEU A 72 6.80 -9.13 -5.58
C LEU A 72 7.61 -9.43 -4.31
N VAL A 73 6.97 -9.98 -3.28
CA VAL A 73 7.65 -10.41 -2.04
C VAL A 73 8.72 -11.46 -2.34
N GLU A 74 8.42 -12.46 -3.17
CA GLU A 74 9.39 -13.47 -3.61
C GLU A 74 10.59 -12.83 -4.33
N LEU A 75 10.33 -11.94 -5.29
CA LEU A 75 11.38 -11.26 -6.06
C LEU A 75 12.26 -10.33 -5.21
N CYS A 76 11.73 -9.82 -4.12
CA CYS A 76 12.50 -9.06 -3.13
C CYS A 76 13.35 -9.94 -2.19
N GLY A 77 13.26 -11.27 -2.30
CA GLY A 77 14.00 -12.21 -1.44
C GLY A 77 13.24 -12.70 -0.21
N GLY A 78 11.90 -12.60 -0.25
CA GLY A 78 11.00 -13.07 0.81
C GLY A 78 10.55 -11.97 1.78
N LYS A 79 9.73 -12.37 2.74
CA LYS A 79 8.98 -11.47 3.63
C LYS A 79 9.86 -10.47 4.39
N GLU A 80 10.95 -10.95 4.98
CA GLU A 80 11.85 -10.11 5.79
C GLU A 80 12.60 -9.09 4.91
N ALA A 81 13.15 -9.55 3.78
CA ALA A 81 13.87 -8.69 2.84
C ALA A 81 12.94 -7.64 2.22
N PHE A 82 11.71 -8.03 1.87
CA PHE A 82 10.68 -7.12 1.39
C PHE A 82 10.35 -6.04 2.43
N ALA A 83 10.03 -6.44 3.67
CA ALA A 83 9.72 -5.49 4.75
C ALA A 83 10.86 -4.51 4.99
N LYS A 84 12.10 -5.01 5.04
CA LYS A 84 13.30 -4.19 5.23
C LYS A 84 13.49 -3.17 4.09
N LYS A 85 13.32 -3.60 2.85
CA LYS A 85 13.46 -2.72 1.68
C LYS A 85 12.38 -1.64 1.65
N LEU A 86 11.13 -2.00 1.89
CA LEU A 86 10.00 -1.08 1.90
C LEU A 86 10.12 -0.06 3.05
N ASP A 87 10.42 -0.52 4.27
CA ASP A 87 10.63 0.35 5.44
C ASP A 87 11.81 1.31 5.24
N TYR A 88 12.90 0.83 4.63
CA TYR A 88 14.03 1.68 4.26
C TYR A 88 13.62 2.77 3.26
N GLY A 89 12.79 2.40 2.27
CA GLY A 89 12.26 3.34 1.28
C GLY A 89 11.49 4.50 1.93
N PHE A 90 10.62 4.18 2.87
CA PHE A 90 9.88 5.20 3.63
C PHE A 90 10.81 6.05 4.50
N ARG A 91 11.70 5.45 5.28
CA ARG A 91 12.60 6.18 6.20
C ARG A 91 13.56 7.13 5.49
N ASN A 92 13.83 6.90 4.23
CA ASN A 92 14.75 7.69 3.43
C ASN A 92 14.06 8.52 2.34
N SER A 93 12.74 8.65 2.40
CA SER A 93 11.93 9.43 1.44
C SER A 93 12.20 9.04 -0.02
N LEU A 94 12.34 7.73 -0.28
CA LEU A 94 12.57 7.17 -1.61
C LEU A 94 11.27 6.75 -2.31
N LEU A 95 10.13 6.87 -1.63
CA LEU A 95 8.80 6.58 -2.17
C LEU A 95 8.05 7.89 -2.35
N GLU A 96 7.54 8.11 -3.54
CA GLU A 96 6.71 9.28 -3.82
C GLU A 96 5.30 9.07 -3.24
N LEU A 97 4.98 9.75 -2.14
CA LEU A 97 3.71 9.61 -1.42
C LEU A 97 2.64 10.60 -1.85
N ALA A 98 2.97 11.48 -2.79
CA ALA A 98 2.06 12.51 -3.29
C ALA A 98 1.20 12.04 -4.50
N ASN A 99 1.26 10.73 -4.85
CA ASN A 99 0.60 10.21 -6.03
C ASN A 99 0.08 8.77 -5.83
N GLU A 100 -0.90 8.36 -6.65
CA GLU A 100 -1.66 7.11 -6.55
C GLU A 100 -0.81 5.83 -6.56
N PRO A 101 0.31 5.72 -7.31
CA PRO A 101 1.15 4.51 -7.26
C PRO A 101 1.62 4.11 -5.86
N SER A 102 1.67 5.06 -4.93
CA SER A 102 2.11 4.80 -3.55
C SER A 102 0.98 4.56 -2.55
N PHE A 103 -0.27 4.70 -2.94
CA PHE A 103 -1.41 4.61 -2.01
C PHE A 103 -1.47 3.29 -1.23
N LEU A 104 -1.07 2.19 -1.85
CA LEU A 104 -1.02 0.89 -1.19
C LEU A 104 0.30 0.63 -0.45
N ALA A 105 1.37 1.36 -0.75
CA ALA A 105 2.72 1.05 -0.26
C ALA A 105 2.78 0.95 1.27
N THR A 106 2.10 1.84 2.01
CA THR A 106 2.03 1.80 3.48
C THR A 106 1.37 0.54 4.03
N ARG A 107 0.59 -0.20 3.24
CA ARG A 107 -0.20 -1.36 3.65
C ARG A 107 0.34 -2.69 3.17
N LEU A 108 1.35 -2.67 2.30
CA LEU A 108 1.96 -3.89 1.78
C LEU A 108 2.66 -4.72 2.87
N PHE A 109 2.97 -4.12 4.00
CA PHE A 109 3.50 -4.84 5.17
C PHE A 109 2.54 -5.90 5.72
N ASN A 110 1.23 -5.77 5.49
CA ASN A 110 0.25 -6.79 5.90
C ASN A 110 0.53 -8.14 5.22
N HIS A 111 0.96 -8.16 3.96
CA HIS A 111 1.34 -9.39 3.23
C HIS A 111 2.54 -10.14 3.82
N VAL A 112 3.32 -9.46 4.62
CA VAL A 112 4.52 -10.03 5.24
C VAL A 112 4.43 -10.18 6.75
N GLY A 113 3.20 -10.02 7.31
CA GLY A 113 2.93 -10.18 8.74
C GLY A 113 3.46 -9.04 9.61
N ARG A 114 3.68 -7.85 9.02
CA ARG A 114 4.19 -6.66 9.71
C ARG A 114 3.15 -5.54 9.75
N MET A 115 1.96 -5.91 10.26
CA MET A 115 0.87 -4.94 10.47
C MET A 115 1.27 -3.78 11.40
N ASP A 116 2.25 -4.00 12.27
CA ASP A 116 2.87 -2.95 13.08
C ASP A 116 3.48 -1.83 12.20
N LEU A 117 4.19 -2.19 11.14
CA LEU A 117 4.73 -1.21 10.18
C LEU A 117 3.64 -0.55 9.35
N THR A 118 2.58 -1.26 8.99
CA THR A 118 1.41 -0.65 8.36
C THR A 118 0.82 0.44 9.26
N CYS A 119 0.54 0.12 10.53
CA CYS A 119 0.00 1.10 11.48
C CYS A 119 0.94 2.30 11.65
N TYR A 120 2.25 2.06 11.78
CA TYR A 120 3.24 3.11 11.92
C TYR A 120 3.26 4.05 10.71
N TRP A 121 3.39 3.50 9.49
CA TRP A 121 3.53 4.32 8.29
C TRP A 121 2.24 5.00 7.87
N VAL A 122 1.08 4.35 8.04
CA VAL A 122 -0.22 4.99 7.78
C VAL A 122 -0.40 6.19 8.72
N ASN A 123 -0.15 6.00 10.02
CA ASN A 123 -0.25 7.08 11.00
C ASN A 123 0.76 8.21 10.70
N TYR A 124 2.02 7.86 10.42
CA TYR A 124 3.05 8.83 10.07
C TYR A 124 2.64 9.71 8.88
N VAL A 125 2.12 9.09 7.80
CA VAL A 125 1.68 9.83 6.61
C VAL A 125 0.49 10.72 6.94
N MET A 126 -0.51 10.22 7.68
CA MET A 126 -1.68 11.01 8.07
C MET A 126 -1.30 12.24 8.90
N GLU A 127 -0.37 12.09 9.85
CA GLU A 127 0.00 13.16 10.77
C GLU A 127 1.01 14.16 10.19
N ASN A 128 1.91 13.71 9.31
CA ASN A 128 3.03 14.53 8.86
C ASN A 128 2.89 15.07 7.44
N LEU A 129 2.09 14.44 6.59
CA LEU A 129 1.93 14.84 5.18
C LEU A 129 0.57 15.48 4.90
N PHE A 130 -0.43 15.22 5.72
CA PHE A 130 -1.72 15.89 5.65
C PHE A 130 -1.85 16.95 6.73
N GLY A 131 -2.55 18.03 6.45
CA GLY A 131 -2.85 19.09 7.38
C GLY A 131 -4.23 19.67 7.12
N GLU A 132 -4.66 20.60 7.95
CA GLU A 132 -5.98 21.23 7.84
C GLU A 132 -6.24 21.86 6.45
N TYR A 133 -5.18 22.40 5.82
CA TYR A 133 -5.23 23.07 4.52
C TYR A 133 -4.20 22.54 3.53
N SER A 134 -3.65 21.37 3.77
CA SER A 134 -2.61 20.80 2.91
C SER A 134 -2.70 19.29 2.80
N MET A 135 -2.20 18.77 1.69
CA MET A 135 -2.03 17.35 1.43
C MET A 135 -0.73 17.13 0.64
N PRO A 136 -0.17 15.91 0.60
CA PRO A 136 1.15 15.68 0.00
C PRO A 136 1.20 15.92 -1.52
N GLY A 137 0.06 15.86 -2.21
CA GLY A 137 -0.04 16.06 -3.66
C GLY A 137 -1.35 16.71 -4.07
N ASN A 138 -1.75 16.50 -5.31
CA ASN A 138 -3.07 16.91 -5.80
C ASN A 138 -4.14 15.92 -5.33
N ASP A 139 -5.35 16.40 -5.08
CA ASP A 139 -6.45 15.55 -4.62
C ASP A 139 -6.97 14.57 -5.70
N ASP A 140 -6.78 14.92 -6.96
CA ASP A 140 -7.11 14.11 -8.14
C ASP A 140 -8.46 13.41 -8.06
N SER A 141 -9.52 14.23 -8.12
CA SER A 141 -10.91 13.77 -8.01
C SER A 141 -11.26 13.09 -6.68
N GLY A 142 -10.57 13.45 -5.60
CA GLY A 142 -10.82 12.91 -4.26
C GLY A 142 -9.93 11.73 -3.89
N ALA A 143 -8.91 11.40 -4.68
CA ALA A 143 -8.04 10.27 -4.43
C ALA A 143 -7.26 10.41 -3.11
N MET A 144 -6.61 11.56 -2.90
CA MET A 144 -5.89 11.86 -1.65
C MET A 144 -6.80 11.99 -0.44
N SER A 145 -7.91 12.71 -0.59
CA SER A 145 -8.92 12.84 0.48
C SER A 145 -9.50 11.48 0.87
N SER A 146 -9.78 10.62 -0.11
CA SER A 146 -10.25 9.26 0.12
C SER A 146 -9.19 8.40 0.82
N TRP A 147 -7.92 8.53 0.45
CA TRP A 147 -6.83 7.83 1.11
C TRP A 147 -6.78 8.16 2.60
N TRP A 148 -6.87 9.45 2.94
CA TRP A 148 -6.90 9.90 4.34
C TRP A 148 -8.14 9.39 5.07
N LEU A 149 -9.32 9.54 4.47
CA LEU A 149 -10.58 9.14 5.10
C LEU A 149 -10.65 7.64 5.37
N PHE A 150 -10.28 6.81 4.41
CA PHE A 150 -10.20 5.35 4.60
C PHE A 150 -9.17 4.98 5.65
N SER A 151 -8.01 5.63 5.66
CA SER A 151 -6.99 5.45 6.68
C SER A 151 -7.53 5.78 8.07
N ALA A 152 -8.23 6.90 8.21
CA ALA A 152 -8.85 7.35 9.45
C ALA A 152 -9.92 6.36 9.95
N MET A 153 -10.67 5.72 9.05
CA MET A 153 -11.65 4.69 9.38
C MET A 153 -11.01 3.33 9.74
N GLY A 154 -9.73 3.12 9.44
CA GLY A 154 -9.00 1.92 9.83
C GLY A 154 -8.90 0.83 8.75
N PHE A 155 -9.35 1.06 7.52
CA PHE A 155 -9.23 0.09 6.44
C PHE A 155 -9.08 0.78 5.08
N PHE A 156 -8.51 0.09 4.08
CA PHE A 156 -8.29 0.64 2.75
C PHE A 156 -8.49 -0.42 1.66
N PRO A 157 -9.25 -0.11 0.59
CA PRO A 157 -9.48 -1.06 -0.49
C PRO A 157 -8.22 -1.25 -1.36
N ASN A 158 -7.96 -2.48 -1.79
CA ASN A 158 -7.07 -2.75 -2.89
C ASN A 158 -7.88 -2.75 -4.19
N ALA A 159 -7.85 -1.64 -4.93
CA ALA A 159 -8.64 -1.48 -6.15
C ALA A 159 -8.35 -2.60 -7.16
N GLY A 160 -9.41 -3.21 -7.68
CA GLY A 160 -9.33 -4.35 -8.61
C GLY A 160 -9.13 -5.72 -7.95
N GLN A 161 -8.99 -5.77 -6.63
CA GLN A 161 -8.94 -7.00 -5.84
C GLN A 161 -10.13 -7.06 -4.87
N ASN A 162 -10.49 -8.26 -4.42
CA ASN A 162 -11.58 -8.46 -3.46
C ASN A 162 -11.08 -8.38 -2.01
N ILE A 163 -10.16 -7.47 -1.72
CA ILE A 163 -9.54 -7.34 -0.40
C ILE A 163 -9.47 -5.89 0.08
N TYR A 164 -9.46 -5.76 1.40
CA TYR A 164 -9.16 -4.53 2.13
C TYR A 164 -8.02 -4.78 3.10
N TYR A 165 -7.14 -3.81 3.24
CA TYR A 165 -6.08 -3.79 4.25
C TYR A 165 -6.56 -3.06 5.49
N LEU A 166 -6.34 -3.66 6.65
CA LEU A 166 -6.65 -3.07 7.93
C LEU A 166 -5.44 -2.30 8.47
N ASN A 167 -5.71 -1.15 9.07
CA ASN A 167 -4.76 -0.33 9.81
C ASN A 167 -5.47 0.24 11.05
N SER A 168 -4.74 0.84 11.97
CA SER A 168 -5.34 1.44 13.17
C SER A 168 -6.28 2.60 12.80
N PRO A 169 -7.55 2.58 13.20
CA PRO A 169 -8.45 3.73 13.04
C PRO A 169 -8.08 4.85 14.00
N ILE A 170 -8.49 6.09 13.71
CA ILE A 170 -8.35 7.23 14.63
C ILE A 170 -9.63 7.52 15.42
N PHE A 171 -10.72 6.84 15.11
CA PHE A 171 -12.01 6.97 15.79
C PHE A 171 -12.29 5.77 16.68
N LYS A 172 -12.97 5.98 17.80
CA LYS A 172 -13.42 4.89 18.67
C LYS A 172 -14.53 4.06 18.04
N GLU A 173 -15.35 4.68 17.21
CA GLU A 173 -16.38 4.02 16.43
C GLU A 173 -16.70 4.80 15.16
N VAL A 174 -16.88 4.06 14.06
CA VAL A 174 -17.40 4.59 12.79
C VAL A 174 -18.50 3.67 12.30
N THR A 175 -19.64 4.24 11.92
CA THR A 175 -20.71 3.51 11.24
C THR A 175 -20.89 4.02 9.82
N ILE A 176 -20.66 3.16 8.84
CA ILE A 176 -20.90 3.43 7.43
C ILE A 176 -22.27 2.87 7.08
N GLN A 177 -23.23 3.76 6.86
CA GLN A 177 -24.60 3.39 6.46
C GLN A 177 -24.66 3.06 4.98
N ARG A 178 -25.18 1.88 4.66
CA ARG A 178 -25.37 1.42 3.27
C ARG A 178 -26.71 0.69 3.12
N PRO A 179 -27.34 0.73 1.94
CA PRO A 179 -28.57 -0.04 1.68
C PRO A 179 -28.42 -1.54 1.91
N SER A 180 -27.23 -2.09 1.68
CA SER A 180 -26.92 -3.52 1.84
C SER A 180 -26.59 -3.94 3.28
N GLY A 181 -26.63 -3.00 4.23
CA GLY A 181 -26.27 -3.23 5.63
C GLY A 181 -25.09 -2.35 6.08
N ASN A 182 -25.13 -1.94 7.34
CA ASN A 182 -24.12 -1.06 7.91
C ASN A 182 -22.79 -1.80 8.12
N ILE A 183 -21.67 -1.07 7.89
CA ILE A 183 -20.36 -1.49 8.40
C ILE A 183 -20.06 -0.70 9.65
N VAL A 184 -19.73 -1.39 10.73
CA VAL A 184 -19.31 -0.77 12.00
C VAL A 184 -17.84 -1.08 12.23
N VAL A 185 -17.03 -0.05 12.37
CA VAL A 185 -15.64 -0.15 12.82
C VAL A 185 -15.58 0.29 14.27
N SER A 186 -15.03 -0.53 15.15
CA SER A 186 -15.02 -0.28 16.60
C SER A 186 -13.61 -0.46 17.16
N ALA A 187 -13.10 0.58 17.81
CA ALA A 187 -11.82 0.61 18.51
C ALA A 187 -12.00 1.32 19.86
N PRO A 188 -12.74 0.72 20.82
CA PRO A 188 -13.15 1.41 22.05
C PRO A 188 -11.96 1.85 22.91
N ASN A 189 -10.84 1.14 22.82
CA ASN A 189 -9.61 1.43 23.56
C ASN A 189 -8.68 2.42 22.86
N HIS A 190 -9.05 2.93 21.67
CA HIS A 190 -8.25 3.89 20.95
C HIS A 190 -8.05 5.18 21.75
N THR A 191 -6.83 5.68 21.75
CA THR A 191 -6.42 7.00 22.26
C THR A 191 -5.45 7.63 21.29
N ASP A 192 -5.26 8.94 21.34
CA ASP A 192 -4.32 9.68 20.48
C ASP A 192 -2.85 9.20 20.58
N LYS A 193 -2.55 8.34 21.55
CA LYS A 193 -1.22 7.76 21.78
C LYS A 193 -1.10 6.30 21.33
N THR A 194 -2.21 5.66 20.95
CA THR A 194 -2.27 4.23 20.62
C THR A 194 -2.64 4.05 19.16
N PHE A 195 -1.67 3.64 18.36
CA PHE A 195 -1.89 3.36 16.92
C PHE A 195 -1.42 1.97 16.49
N TYR A 196 -1.00 1.11 17.45
CA TYR A 196 -0.68 -0.28 17.16
C TYR A 196 -1.86 -1.19 17.48
N ILE A 197 -2.25 -2.01 16.50
CA ILE A 197 -3.29 -3.02 16.66
C ILE A 197 -2.72 -4.19 17.44
N GLN A 198 -3.39 -4.58 18.54
CA GLN A 198 -3.07 -5.77 19.33
C GLN A 198 -3.80 -7.00 18.79
N SER A 199 -5.04 -6.83 18.38
CA SER A 199 -5.87 -7.83 17.73
C SER A 199 -6.91 -7.14 16.86
N VAL A 200 -7.37 -7.80 15.82
CA VAL A 200 -8.50 -7.35 15.02
C VAL A 200 -9.38 -8.51 14.60
N LYS A 201 -10.70 -8.33 14.67
CA LYS A 201 -11.69 -9.31 14.26
C LYS A 201 -12.63 -8.72 13.21
N VAL A 202 -12.98 -9.54 12.24
CA VAL A 202 -13.99 -9.22 11.23
C VAL A 202 -15.16 -10.17 11.46
N ASN A 203 -16.34 -9.63 11.82
CA ASN A 203 -17.53 -10.41 12.18
C ASN A 203 -17.24 -11.48 13.26
N GLY A 204 -16.41 -11.12 14.25
CA GLY A 204 -16.01 -11.99 15.35
C GLY A 204 -14.90 -13.01 15.03
N LYS A 205 -14.43 -13.08 13.76
CA LYS A 205 -13.33 -13.96 13.33
C LYS A 205 -12.00 -13.20 13.33
N GLU A 206 -10.97 -13.78 13.93
CA GLU A 206 -9.62 -13.20 13.94
C GLU A 206 -9.10 -12.93 12.52
N CYS A 207 -8.44 -11.77 12.34
CA CYS A 207 -7.82 -11.32 11.10
C CYS A 207 -6.37 -10.86 11.37
N PRO A 208 -5.47 -11.79 11.75
CA PRO A 208 -4.14 -11.45 12.28
C PRO A 208 -3.19 -10.84 11.26
N ASP A 209 -3.41 -11.06 9.97
CA ASP A 209 -2.65 -10.47 8.87
C ASP A 209 -3.16 -9.08 8.46
N GLY A 210 -4.34 -8.70 8.96
CA GLY A 210 -4.96 -7.43 8.59
C GLY A 210 -5.40 -7.38 7.11
N ILE A 211 -5.70 -8.53 6.49
CA ILE A 211 -6.22 -8.61 5.13
C ILE A 211 -7.64 -9.19 5.16
N MET A 212 -8.63 -8.34 4.94
CA MET A 212 -10.05 -8.68 4.97
C MET A 212 -10.61 -8.84 3.55
N ASN A 213 -11.47 -9.83 3.31
CA ASN A 213 -12.19 -9.92 2.05
C ASN A 213 -13.41 -8.98 2.03
N TYR A 214 -13.70 -8.39 0.89
CA TYR A 214 -14.92 -7.59 0.72
C TYR A 214 -16.19 -8.40 0.99
N ASP A 215 -16.19 -9.70 0.65
CA ASP A 215 -17.35 -10.56 0.88
C ASP A 215 -17.73 -10.67 2.36
N ASP A 216 -16.78 -10.49 3.27
CA ASP A 216 -17.04 -10.50 4.72
C ASP A 216 -17.92 -9.31 5.18
N ILE A 217 -17.89 -8.20 4.43
CA ILE A 217 -18.62 -6.96 4.79
C ILE A 217 -19.59 -6.46 3.71
N ARG A 218 -19.75 -7.19 2.59
CA ARG A 218 -20.60 -6.74 1.47
C ARG A 218 -22.06 -6.51 1.86
N ASN A 219 -22.58 -7.28 2.80
CA ASN A 219 -23.96 -7.18 3.30
C ASN A 219 -24.05 -6.53 4.70
N GLY A 220 -23.08 -5.70 5.04
CA GLY A 220 -22.89 -5.19 6.39
C GLY A 220 -21.92 -6.07 7.17
N GLY A 221 -21.46 -5.55 8.31
CA GLY A 221 -20.52 -6.30 9.16
C GLY A 221 -19.85 -5.42 10.20
N ARG A 222 -18.98 -6.05 10.98
CA ARG A 222 -18.29 -5.40 12.08
C ARG A 222 -16.80 -5.71 12.06
N ILE A 223 -15.99 -4.68 12.25
CA ILE A 223 -14.53 -4.75 12.42
C ILE A 223 -14.22 -4.25 13.82
N ASP A 224 -13.71 -5.13 14.68
CA ASP A 224 -13.38 -4.83 16.08
C ASP A 224 -11.87 -4.86 16.28
N TYR A 225 -11.31 -3.75 16.77
CA TYR A 225 -9.89 -3.54 17.07
C TYR A 225 -9.62 -3.61 18.57
#